data_d6411b67f66f76f8c7c96e922916fd34
#
_entry.id   d6411b67f66f76f8c7c96e922916fd34
#
_cell.length_a   1.000
_cell.length_b   1.000
_cell.length_c   1.000
_cell.angle_alpha   90.00
_cell.angle_beta   90.00
_cell.angle_gamma   90.00
#
_symmetry.space_group_name_H-M   'P 1'
#
loop_
_entity.id
_entity.type
_entity.pdbx_description
1 polymer ?
#
loop_
_entity_poly.entity_id
_entity_poly.type
_entity_poly.pdbx_seq_one_letter_code
_entity_poly.pdbx_strand_id
1 'polypeptide(L)'
;VLYDLDIGTYNYNIPGSYIKNTQESQSYLVNTNLTADVSGFYWTPTDLLNIGKSQIQTVQIYNQNMINLEEKDNSLRHSNLPLGFSKLSEDKISGVHSALTDLQHNGFILRSNLPNSSDLKVRYTLKNGTVLFVELYDIKDRGIHATFDWNYINDDVEISKFIDPILDGNQLQVSSVSLLSDFAYSVPQVFFDNTNLKLRAKPE
;
A
#
# COMPACT_ATOMS: atom_id res chain seq x y z
N VAL A 1 -13.78 -10.34 -12.99
CA VAL A 1 -14.48 -9.11 -13.36
C VAL A 1 -15.86 -9.21 -12.74
N LEU A 2 -16.20 -8.28 -11.82
CA LEU A 2 -17.51 -8.28 -11.17
C LEU A 2 -18.57 -7.64 -12.07
N TYR A 3 -18.19 -6.61 -12.80
CA TYR A 3 -19.04 -5.91 -13.75
C TYR A 3 -18.20 -5.38 -14.90
N ASP A 4 -18.74 -5.45 -16.11
CA ASP A 4 -18.18 -4.85 -17.31
C ASP A 4 -19.20 -3.81 -17.81
N LEU A 5 -18.88 -2.53 -17.57
CA LEU A 5 -19.80 -1.43 -17.76
C LEU A 5 -19.32 -0.46 -18.83
N ASP A 6 -20.14 -0.22 -19.82
CA ASP A 6 -20.00 0.94 -20.70
C ASP A 6 -20.54 2.18 -19.97
N ILE A 7 -19.72 3.24 -19.87
CA ILE A 7 -20.12 4.52 -19.30
C ILE A 7 -20.26 5.52 -20.45
N GLY A 8 -21.46 6.00 -20.66
CA GLY A 8 -21.74 7.03 -21.64
C GLY A 8 -21.46 8.44 -21.13
N THR A 9 -21.55 9.42 -22.01
CA THR A 9 -21.36 10.82 -21.67
C THR A 9 -22.43 11.32 -20.71
N TYR A 10 -22.05 12.30 -19.87
CA TYR A 10 -22.98 12.98 -18.99
C TYR A 10 -24.02 13.79 -19.78
N ASN A 11 -25.29 13.62 -19.45
CA ASN A 11 -26.39 14.36 -20.05
C ASN A 11 -26.76 15.57 -19.18
N TYR A 12 -26.55 16.78 -19.70
CA TYR A 12 -26.84 18.02 -18.98
C TYR A 12 -28.34 18.39 -18.96
N ASN A 13 -29.13 17.86 -19.90
CA ASN A 13 -30.57 18.12 -19.96
C ASN A 13 -31.34 17.25 -18.97
N ILE A 14 -30.93 16.02 -18.80
CA ILE A 14 -31.42 15.11 -17.77
C ILE A 14 -30.17 14.72 -16.96
N PRO A 15 -29.92 15.42 -15.84
CA PRO A 15 -28.64 15.28 -15.12
C PRO A 15 -28.34 13.83 -14.79
N GLY A 16 -27.24 13.31 -15.37
CA GLY A 16 -26.83 11.93 -15.14
C GLY A 16 -25.94 11.37 -16.24
N SER A 17 -25.29 10.26 -15.94
CA SER A 17 -24.53 9.46 -16.90
C SER A 17 -25.30 8.19 -17.25
N TYR A 18 -25.27 7.82 -18.52
CA TYR A 18 -25.78 6.51 -18.95
C TYR A 18 -24.76 5.43 -18.61
N ILE A 19 -25.24 4.33 -18.03
CA ILE A 19 -24.45 3.12 -17.84
C ILE A 19 -25.14 1.93 -18.52
N LYS A 20 -24.35 1.01 -19.02
CA LYS A 20 -24.83 -0.22 -19.60
C LYS A 20 -23.88 -1.36 -19.19
N ASN A 21 -24.43 -2.44 -18.66
CA ASN A 21 -23.67 -3.68 -18.56
C ASN A 21 -23.45 -4.23 -19.99
N THR A 22 -22.21 -4.53 -20.35
CA THR A 22 -21.88 -5.03 -21.70
C THR A 22 -22.66 -6.29 -22.08
N GLN A 23 -23.11 -7.06 -21.09
CA GLN A 23 -23.91 -8.29 -21.28
C GLN A 23 -25.42 -8.03 -21.37
N GLU A 24 -25.89 -6.81 -21.19
CA GLU A 24 -27.31 -6.44 -21.23
C GLU A 24 -27.61 -5.56 -22.44
N SER A 25 -28.87 -5.59 -22.90
CA SER A 25 -29.33 -4.69 -23.97
C SER A 25 -29.80 -3.33 -23.43
N GLN A 26 -30.10 -3.25 -22.13
CA GLN A 26 -30.66 -2.06 -21.49
C GLN A 26 -29.57 -1.13 -20.94
N SER A 27 -29.76 0.17 -21.14
CA SER A 27 -28.97 1.23 -20.49
C SER A 27 -29.75 1.87 -19.35
N TYR A 28 -29.05 2.31 -18.34
CA TYR A 28 -29.61 2.96 -17.15
C TYR A 28 -29.04 4.37 -17.05
N LEU A 29 -29.86 5.33 -16.63
CA LEU A 29 -29.44 6.67 -16.29
C LEU A 29 -29.18 6.74 -14.77
N VAL A 30 -27.97 7.05 -14.38
CA VAL A 30 -27.58 7.28 -12.99
C VAL A 30 -27.41 8.77 -12.75
N ASN A 31 -28.01 9.28 -11.68
CA ASN A 31 -28.00 10.70 -11.34
C ASN A 31 -26.65 11.11 -10.73
N THR A 32 -25.58 10.92 -11.49
CA THR A 32 -24.24 11.36 -11.14
C THR A 32 -23.37 11.49 -12.39
N ASN A 33 -22.35 12.32 -12.33
CA ASN A 33 -21.37 12.44 -13.41
C ASN A 33 -20.29 11.37 -13.27
N LEU A 34 -20.42 10.28 -14.02
CA LEU A 34 -19.45 9.18 -14.05
C LEU A 34 -18.34 9.40 -15.08
N THR A 35 -18.49 10.38 -15.97
CA THR A 35 -17.52 10.63 -17.04
C THR A 35 -16.36 11.51 -16.61
N ALA A 36 -16.46 12.15 -15.44
CA ALA A 36 -15.51 13.17 -15.02
C ALA A 36 -14.15 12.61 -14.65
N ASP A 37 -14.04 11.33 -14.30
CA ASP A 37 -12.77 10.75 -13.92
C ASP A 37 -12.70 9.25 -14.17
N VAL A 38 -11.99 8.89 -15.22
CA VAL A 38 -11.64 7.50 -15.55
C VAL A 38 -10.36 7.03 -14.85
N SER A 39 -9.76 7.86 -13.98
CA SER A 39 -8.51 7.52 -13.30
C SER A 39 -8.65 6.39 -12.26
N GLY A 40 -9.88 5.99 -11.95
CA GLY A 40 -10.16 5.00 -10.90
C GLY A 40 -10.04 5.54 -9.47
N PHE A 41 -9.44 6.71 -9.29
CA PHE A 41 -9.15 7.31 -7.99
C PHE A 41 -10.42 7.53 -7.14
N TYR A 42 -11.50 8.02 -7.76
CA TYR A 42 -12.77 8.29 -7.05
C TYR A 42 -13.61 7.03 -6.78
N TRP A 43 -13.19 5.88 -7.30
CA TRP A 43 -13.94 4.62 -7.19
C TRP A 43 -13.36 3.67 -6.14
N THR A 44 -12.23 4.02 -5.57
CA THR A 44 -11.54 3.21 -4.57
C THR A 44 -11.39 3.99 -3.27
N PRO A 45 -11.59 3.34 -2.12
CA PRO A 45 -11.21 3.94 -0.84
C PRO A 45 -9.75 4.37 -0.88
N THR A 46 -9.45 5.54 -0.35
CA THR A 46 -8.07 6.06 -0.29
C THR A 46 -7.24 5.38 0.79
N ASP A 47 -7.89 4.81 1.80
CA ASP A 47 -7.23 4.10 2.89
C ASP A 47 -6.67 2.77 2.37
N LEU A 48 -5.37 2.60 2.49
CA LEU A 48 -4.66 1.44 1.95
C LEU A 48 -4.32 0.43 3.05
N LEU A 49 -3.68 0.89 4.12
CA LEU A 49 -3.31 0.07 5.27
C LEU A 49 -3.42 0.87 6.57
N ASN A 50 -3.78 0.19 7.64
CA ASN A 50 -3.73 0.75 9.00
C ASN A 50 -3.14 -0.28 9.97
N ILE A 51 -1.81 -0.44 9.94
CA ILE A 51 -1.08 -1.34 10.83
C ILE A 51 -0.40 -0.51 11.90
N GLY A 52 -0.91 -0.61 13.12
CA GLY A 52 -0.36 0.13 14.26
C GLY A 52 1.02 -0.37 14.68
N LYS A 53 1.83 0.52 15.27
CA LYS A 53 3.18 0.21 15.80
C LYS A 53 3.19 -1.02 16.70
N SER A 54 2.18 -1.18 17.56
CA SER A 54 2.08 -2.30 18.50
C SER A 54 1.97 -3.67 17.83
N GLN A 55 1.61 -3.72 16.56
CA GLN A 55 1.45 -4.96 15.79
C GLN A 55 2.75 -5.39 15.09
N ILE A 56 3.72 -4.49 14.93
CA ILE A 56 4.98 -4.76 14.22
C ILE A 56 5.98 -5.38 15.20
N GLN A 57 6.55 -6.52 14.81
CA GLN A 57 7.60 -7.22 15.54
C GLN A 57 8.99 -6.90 15.00
N THR A 58 9.18 -7.01 13.68
CA THR A 58 10.47 -6.71 13.04
C THR A 58 10.28 -5.95 11.74
N VAL A 59 11.28 -5.14 11.39
CA VAL A 59 11.39 -4.50 10.09
C VAL A 59 12.77 -4.75 9.50
N GLN A 60 12.80 -5.22 8.26
CA GLN A 60 14.01 -5.41 7.49
C GLN A 60 13.97 -4.52 6.24
N ILE A 61 14.97 -3.67 6.09
CA ILE A 61 15.06 -2.74 4.95
C ILE A 61 16.23 -3.19 4.08
N TYR A 62 15.94 -3.52 2.84
CA TYR A 62 16.89 -3.98 1.86
C TYR A 62 17.24 -2.83 0.91
N ASN A 63 18.35 -2.20 1.19
CA ASN A 63 19.01 -1.22 0.33
C ASN A 63 20.49 -1.57 0.20
N GLN A 64 21.39 -0.59 0.02
CA GLN A 64 22.84 -0.85 -0.05
C GLN A 64 23.39 -1.63 1.15
N ASN A 65 22.79 -1.47 2.33
CA ASN A 65 23.12 -2.20 3.55
C ASN A 65 21.81 -2.66 4.18
N MET A 66 21.68 -3.96 4.44
CA MET A 66 20.50 -4.48 5.11
C MET A 66 20.41 -3.93 6.54
N ILE A 67 19.27 -3.29 6.84
CA ILE A 67 18.96 -2.75 8.17
C ILE A 67 17.93 -3.68 8.81
N ASN A 68 18.25 -4.21 9.98
CA ASN A 68 17.36 -5.04 10.78
C ASN A 68 16.95 -4.29 12.04
N LEU A 69 15.66 -4.11 12.21
CA LEU A 69 15.05 -3.50 13.40
C LEU A 69 14.12 -4.53 14.05
N GLU A 70 14.14 -4.61 15.36
CA GLU A 70 13.34 -5.50 16.17
C GLU A 70 12.63 -4.71 17.26
N GLU A 71 11.38 -5.04 17.53
CA GLU A 71 10.59 -4.44 18.60
C GLU A 71 11.15 -4.85 19.96
N LYS A 72 11.40 -3.86 20.80
CA LYS A 72 11.77 -4.02 22.19
C LYS A 72 11.20 -2.86 23.00
N ASP A 73 10.44 -3.16 24.04
CA ASP A 73 9.82 -2.15 24.91
C ASP A 73 8.92 -1.15 24.13
N ASN A 74 8.09 -1.67 23.21
CA ASN A 74 7.20 -0.89 22.32
C ASN A 74 7.92 0.06 21.34
N SER A 75 9.20 -0.12 21.10
CA SER A 75 9.96 0.64 20.09
C SER A 75 10.85 -0.28 19.27
N LEU A 76 11.07 0.08 18.01
CA LEU A 76 12.03 -0.63 17.18
C LEU A 76 13.45 -0.23 17.57
N ARG A 77 14.35 -1.20 17.58
CA ARG A 77 15.80 -1.00 17.82
C ARG A 77 16.60 -1.84 16.83
N HIS A 78 17.83 -1.43 16.54
CA HIS A 78 18.74 -2.27 15.75
C HIS A 78 18.96 -3.61 16.45
N SER A 79 18.62 -4.71 15.78
CA SER A 79 18.94 -6.07 16.24
C SER A 79 20.38 -6.46 15.89
N ASN A 80 20.88 -5.97 14.75
CA ASN A 80 22.27 -6.19 14.31
C ASN A 80 22.74 -4.95 13.55
N LEU A 81 23.64 -4.17 14.15
CA LEU A 81 24.28 -3.03 13.52
C LEU A 81 25.68 -3.46 13.02
N PRO A 82 25.97 -3.37 11.71
CA PRO A 82 27.28 -3.70 11.19
C PRO A 82 28.39 -2.84 11.83
N LEU A 83 29.57 -3.44 12.02
CA LEU A 83 30.73 -2.72 12.54
C LEU A 83 31.07 -1.52 11.63
N GLY A 84 31.44 -0.41 12.25
CA GLY A 84 31.78 0.82 11.50
C GLY A 84 30.59 1.69 11.11
N PHE A 85 29.36 1.31 11.45
CA PHE A 85 28.18 2.15 11.18
C PHE A 85 27.60 2.78 12.44
N SER A 86 27.00 3.94 12.28
CA SER A 86 26.27 4.65 13.33
C SER A 86 24.83 4.16 13.40
N LYS A 87 24.25 4.17 14.61
CA LYS A 87 22.82 3.91 14.82
C LYS A 87 21.98 4.98 14.10
N LEU A 88 20.83 4.56 13.60
CA LEU A 88 19.80 5.50 13.15
C LEU A 88 19.29 6.33 14.34
N SER A 89 18.87 7.57 14.08
CA SER A 89 18.19 8.38 15.08
C SER A 89 16.82 7.79 15.45
N GLU A 90 16.36 8.07 16.67
CA GLU A 90 15.06 7.59 17.14
C GLU A 90 13.91 8.06 16.25
N ASP A 91 13.96 9.30 15.75
CA ASP A 91 12.94 9.83 14.83
C ASP A 91 12.81 8.99 13.56
N LYS A 92 13.94 8.59 12.96
CA LYS A 92 13.95 7.74 11.77
C LYS A 92 13.38 6.37 12.06
N ILE A 93 13.75 5.76 13.17
CA ILE A 93 13.22 4.47 13.60
C ILE A 93 11.72 4.57 13.88
N SER A 94 11.28 5.65 14.53
CA SER A 94 9.87 5.92 14.78
C SER A 94 9.08 6.14 13.48
N GLY A 95 9.68 6.80 12.49
CA GLY A 95 9.09 6.97 11.16
C GLY A 95 8.80 5.62 10.48
N VAL A 96 9.79 4.72 10.44
CA VAL A 96 9.60 3.36 9.93
C VAL A 96 8.53 2.59 10.70
N HIS A 97 8.54 2.72 12.02
CA HIS A 97 7.61 2.02 12.91
C HIS A 97 6.15 2.44 12.70
N SER A 98 5.92 3.68 12.26
CA SER A 98 4.58 4.23 11.98
C SER A 98 4.22 4.26 10.49
N ALA A 99 5.10 3.82 9.62
CA ALA A 99 4.93 4.00 8.17
C ALA A 99 3.68 3.34 7.60
N LEU A 100 3.18 2.27 8.23
CA LEU A 100 1.98 1.54 7.83
C LEU A 100 0.70 2.01 8.56
N THR A 101 0.81 2.97 9.47
CA THR A 101 -0.35 3.50 10.20
C THR A 101 -1.04 4.55 9.32
N ASP A 102 -2.35 4.40 9.12
CA ASP A 102 -3.18 5.31 8.31
C ASP A 102 -2.57 5.59 6.92
N LEU A 103 -1.97 4.56 6.31
CA LEU A 103 -1.38 4.69 4.99
C LEU A 103 -2.48 4.82 3.93
N GLN A 104 -2.44 5.91 3.21
CA GLN A 104 -3.36 6.21 2.12
C GLN A 104 -2.65 6.17 0.77
N HIS A 105 -3.44 6.04 -0.31
CA HIS A 105 -2.96 6.16 -1.67
C HIS A 105 -3.66 7.29 -2.44
N ASN A 106 -2.97 7.82 -3.45
CA ASN A 106 -3.48 8.88 -4.33
C ASN A 106 -3.81 8.37 -5.74
N GLY A 107 -3.83 7.06 -5.93
CA GLY A 107 -4.09 6.41 -7.21
C GLY A 107 -3.38 5.06 -7.28
N PHE A 108 -3.53 4.39 -8.40
CA PHE A 108 -2.88 3.10 -8.64
C PHE A 108 -2.59 2.89 -10.12
N ILE A 109 -1.68 1.98 -10.41
CA ILE A 109 -1.37 1.48 -11.75
C ILE A 109 -1.34 -0.04 -11.73
N LEU A 110 -1.50 -0.68 -12.87
CA LEU A 110 -1.28 -2.13 -12.96
C LEU A 110 0.17 -2.45 -12.62
N ARG A 111 0.38 -3.50 -11.84
CA ARG A 111 1.73 -3.96 -11.45
C ARG A 111 2.61 -4.28 -12.67
N SER A 112 2.00 -4.73 -13.77
CA SER A 112 2.69 -4.95 -15.06
C SER A 112 3.30 -3.70 -15.68
N ASN A 113 2.90 -2.52 -15.23
CA ASN A 113 3.41 -1.23 -15.71
C ASN A 113 4.58 -0.69 -14.86
N LEU A 114 5.01 -1.43 -13.84
CA LEU A 114 6.14 -1.07 -13.01
C LEU A 114 7.48 -1.31 -13.73
N PRO A 115 8.54 -0.59 -13.33
CA PRO A 115 9.91 -0.95 -13.69
C PRO A 115 10.26 -2.38 -13.24
N ASN A 116 11.20 -3.02 -13.93
CA ASN A 116 11.62 -4.40 -13.62
C ASN A 116 12.29 -4.56 -12.24
N SER A 117 12.74 -3.47 -11.63
CA SER A 117 13.39 -3.49 -10.32
C SER A 117 12.84 -2.38 -9.43
N SER A 118 12.59 -2.69 -8.19
CA SER A 118 12.24 -1.72 -7.16
C SER A 118 13.48 -0.96 -6.67
N ASP A 119 13.27 0.29 -6.24
CA ASP A 119 14.31 1.13 -5.63
C ASP A 119 14.57 0.75 -4.18
N LEU A 120 13.56 0.21 -3.51
CA LEU A 120 13.62 -0.16 -2.11
C LEU A 120 12.71 -1.36 -1.83
N LYS A 121 13.17 -2.28 -0.98
CA LYS A 121 12.37 -3.38 -0.45
C LYS A 121 12.34 -3.32 1.05
N VAL A 122 11.15 -3.47 1.63
CA VAL A 122 10.95 -3.51 3.07
C VAL A 122 10.12 -4.73 3.43
N ARG A 123 10.55 -5.45 4.46
CA ARG A 123 9.83 -6.58 5.01
C ARG A 123 9.40 -6.23 6.43
N TYR A 124 8.12 -6.25 6.68
CA TYR A 124 7.53 -6.16 8.00
C TYR A 124 7.11 -7.55 8.47
N THR A 125 7.50 -7.92 9.68
CA THR A 125 6.95 -9.11 10.34
C THR A 125 6.07 -8.64 11.48
N LEU A 126 4.83 -9.09 11.50
CA LEU A 126 3.86 -8.74 12.53
C LEU A 126 3.91 -9.74 13.68
N LYS A 127 3.45 -9.34 14.87
CA LYS A 127 3.45 -10.18 16.08
C LYS A 127 2.60 -11.45 15.95
N ASN A 128 1.65 -11.47 15.04
CA ASN A 128 0.84 -12.65 14.72
C ASN A 128 1.51 -13.62 13.73
N GLY A 129 2.75 -13.33 13.29
CA GLY A 129 3.51 -14.11 12.33
C GLY A 129 3.28 -13.75 10.85
N THR A 130 2.34 -12.85 10.56
CA THR A 130 2.14 -12.37 9.18
C THR A 130 3.37 -11.60 8.71
N VAL A 131 3.76 -11.81 7.47
CA VAL A 131 4.85 -11.08 6.83
C VAL A 131 4.31 -10.26 5.66
N LEU A 132 4.58 -8.97 5.68
CA LEU A 132 4.28 -8.04 4.61
C LEU A 132 5.58 -7.64 3.90
N PHE A 133 5.63 -7.86 2.59
CA PHE A 133 6.67 -7.35 1.71
C PHE A 133 6.17 -6.11 1.00
N VAL A 134 6.93 -5.04 1.10
CA VAL A 134 6.67 -3.77 0.40
C VAL A 134 7.82 -3.52 -0.55
N GLU A 135 7.50 -3.35 -1.83
CA GLU A 135 8.47 -2.88 -2.82
C GLU A 135 8.07 -1.47 -3.26
N LEU A 136 9.03 -0.56 -3.27
CA LEU A 136 8.84 0.85 -3.60
C LEU A 136 9.57 1.20 -4.88
N TYR A 137 8.90 1.98 -5.72
CA TYR A 137 9.35 2.40 -7.04
C TYR A 137 9.23 3.92 -7.16
N ASP A 138 10.33 4.60 -7.41
CA ASP A 138 10.34 6.04 -7.73
C ASP A 138 10.20 6.19 -9.25
N ILE A 139 8.97 6.39 -9.69
CA ILE A 139 8.67 6.50 -11.12
C ILE A 139 8.72 7.96 -11.53
N LYS A 140 9.67 8.28 -12.42
CA LYS A 140 9.83 9.63 -12.95
C LYS A 140 8.48 10.19 -13.43
N ASP A 141 8.17 11.42 -13.01
CA ASP A 141 6.96 12.17 -13.33
C ASP A 141 5.64 11.56 -12.79
N ARG A 142 5.69 10.43 -12.06
CA ARG A 142 4.52 9.76 -11.48
C ARG A 142 4.60 9.59 -9.95
N GLY A 143 5.77 9.89 -9.36
CA GLY A 143 6.00 9.77 -7.91
C GLY A 143 6.20 8.34 -7.44
N ILE A 144 6.07 8.15 -6.13
CA ILE A 144 6.35 6.88 -5.47
C ILE A 144 5.16 5.93 -5.60
N HIS A 145 5.44 4.72 -6.06
CA HIS A 145 4.46 3.64 -6.11
C HIS A 145 4.93 2.48 -5.23
N ALA A 146 4.00 1.83 -4.55
CA ALA A 146 4.27 0.70 -3.68
C ALA A 146 3.46 -0.53 -4.08
N THR A 147 4.07 -1.71 -4.00
CA THR A 147 3.36 -3.00 -4.03
C THR A 147 3.37 -3.63 -2.64
N PHE A 148 2.34 -4.40 -2.35
CA PHE A 148 2.14 -5.05 -1.05
C PHE A 148 1.87 -6.52 -1.27
N ASP A 149 2.79 -7.38 -0.82
CA ASP A 149 2.66 -8.83 -0.92
C ASP A 149 2.66 -9.44 0.49
N TRP A 150 1.69 -10.30 0.78
CA TRP A 150 1.51 -10.93 2.06
C TRP A 150 1.94 -12.39 2.03
N ASN A 151 2.63 -12.81 3.08
CA ASN A 151 2.91 -14.22 3.33
C ASN A 151 2.43 -14.58 4.75
N TYR A 152 1.61 -15.61 4.85
CA TYR A 152 1.05 -16.07 6.11
C TYR A 152 1.85 -17.27 6.61
N ILE A 153 2.24 -17.22 7.89
CA ILE A 153 2.86 -18.36 8.55
C ILE A 153 1.78 -19.29 9.11
N ASN A 154 0.57 -18.77 9.38
CA ASN A 154 -0.59 -19.53 9.84
C ASN A 154 -1.84 -19.15 9.05
N ASP A 155 -2.61 -20.16 8.61
CA ASP A 155 -3.88 -20.00 7.89
C ASP A 155 -5.00 -19.37 8.73
N ASP A 156 -4.82 -19.27 10.07
CA ASP A 156 -5.82 -18.78 11.03
C ASP A 156 -5.83 -17.25 11.22
N VAL A 157 -4.99 -16.50 10.49
CA VAL A 157 -4.93 -15.05 10.65
C VAL A 157 -6.01 -14.38 9.81
N GLU A 158 -7.02 -13.82 10.46
CA GLU A 158 -8.00 -12.94 9.82
C GLU A 158 -7.32 -11.70 9.25
N ILE A 159 -7.11 -11.74 7.94
CA ILE A 159 -6.56 -10.63 7.15
C ILE A 159 -7.43 -9.37 7.28
N SER A 160 -8.74 -9.56 7.41
CA SER A 160 -9.74 -8.51 7.57
C SER A 160 -9.36 -7.47 8.63
N LYS A 161 -8.73 -7.88 9.74
CA LYS A 161 -8.34 -6.95 10.82
C LYS A 161 -7.24 -5.96 10.43
N PHE A 162 -6.49 -6.22 9.37
CA PHE A 162 -5.40 -5.35 8.91
C PHE A 162 -5.79 -4.48 7.71
N ILE A 163 -6.91 -4.80 7.06
CA ILE A 163 -7.40 -4.16 5.84
C ILE A 163 -8.78 -3.52 6.09
N ASP A 164 -9.23 -3.51 7.34
CA ASP A 164 -10.57 -3.06 7.75
C ASP A 164 -10.98 -1.66 7.26
N PRO A 165 -10.11 -0.66 7.10
CA PRO A 165 -10.53 0.61 6.53
C PRO A 165 -11.02 0.51 5.08
N ILE A 166 -10.51 -0.47 4.33
CA ILE A 166 -10.88 -0.69 2.92
C ILE A 166 -12.17 -1.49 2.80
N LEU A 167 -12.61 -2.15 3.87
CA LEU A 167 -13.66 -3.18 3.84
C LEU A 167 -14.84 -2.94 4.78
N ASP A 168 -14.98 -1.73 5.32
CA ASP A 168 -16.13 -1.39 6.15
C ASP A 168 -17.41 -1.42 5.31
N GLY A 169 -18.09 -2.53 5.35
CA GLY A 169 -19.38 -2.72 4.70
C GLY A 169 -19.51 -3.95 3.82
N ASN A 170 -19.42 -5.14 4.41
CA ASN A 170 -19.99 -6.39 3.88
C ASN A 170 -19.44 -6.99 2.56
N GLN A 171 -18.76 -8.13 2.67
CA GLN A 171 -18.63 -9.20 1.67
C GLN A 171 -17.49 -9.19 0.66
N LEU A 172 -16.41 -8.41 0.81
CA LEU A 172 -15.28 -8.47 -0.14
C LEU A 172 -13.98 -9.07 0.43
N GLN A 173 -14.07 -9.84 1.49
CA GLN A 173 -12.91 -10.29 2.30
C GLN A 173 -11.79 -11.02 1.54
N VAL A 174 -12.09 -11.79 0.51
CA VAL A 174 -11.07 -12.56 -0.23
C VAL A 174 -10.58 -11.84 -1.48
N SER A 175 -11.43 -11.04 -2.10
CA SER A 175 -11.09 -10.33 -3.35
C SER A 175 -10.19 -9.12 -3.16
N SER A 176 -10.15 -8.52 -1.98
CA SER A 176 -9.36 -7.31 -1.72
C SER A 176 -7.87 -7.58 -1.54
N VAL A 177 -7.48 -8.72 -0.98
CA VAL A 177 -6.06 -9.10 -0.90
C VAL A 177 -5.50 -9.42 -2.28
N SER A 178 -6.28 -10.08 -3.14
CA SER A 178 -5.89 -10.30 -4.53
C SER A 178 -5.79 -8.99 -5.33
N LEU A 179 -6.67 -8.01 -5.05
CA LEU A 179 -6.58 -6.69 -5.67
C LEU A 179 -5.29 -5.94 -5.28
N LEU A 180 -4.84 -6.06 -4.03
CA LEU A 180 -3.57 -5.48 -3.60
C LEU A 180 -2.37 -6.06 -4.38
N SER A 181 -2.44 -7.35 -4.77
CA SER A 181 -1.35 -8.00 -5.50
C SER A 181 -1.25 -7.60 -6.98
N ASP A 182 -2.35 -7.18 -7.59
CA ASP A 182 -2.42 -6.87 -9.03
C ASP A 182 -2.06 -5.41 -9.35
N PHE A 183 -2.04 -4.55 -8.33
CA PHE A 183 -1.82 -3.13 -8.49
C PHE A 183 -0.61 -2.63 -7.71
N ALA A 184 -0.06 -1.52 -8.19
CA ALA A 184 0.89 -0.68 -7.46
C ALA A 184 0.20 0.64 -7.12
N TYR A 185 0.31 1.05 -5.87
CA TYR A 185 -0.40 2.21 -5.31
C TYR A 185 0.52 3.41 -5.23
N SER A 186 0.06 4.57 -5.69
CA SER A 186 0.75 5.83 -5.49
C SER A 186 0.67 6.23 -4.02
N VAL A 187 1.79 6.14 -3.32
CA VAL A 187 1.90 6.42 -1.88
C VAL A 187 2.56 7.78 -1.63
N PRO A 188 2.30 8.43 -0.47
CA PRO A 188 2.93 9.68 -0.12
C PRO A 188 4.46 9.58 -0.08
N GLN A 189 5.15 10.64 -0.49
CA GLN A 189 6.62 10.74 -0.43
C GLN A 189 7.15 10.44 0.97
N VAL A 190 6.45 10.88 2.01
CA VAL A 190 6.83 10.65 3.41
C VAL A 190 6.93 9.15 3.75
N PHE A 191 6.13 8.30 3.10
CA PHE A 191 6.24 6.84 3.28
C PHE A 191 7.58 6.31 2.77
N PHE A 192 7.99 6.75 1.58
CA PHE A 192 9.31 6.41 1.02
C PHE A 192 10.45 6.96 1.89
N ASP A 193 10.37 8.23 2.28
CA ASP A 193 11.41 8.88 3.10
C ASP A 193 11.59 8.20 4.46
N ASN A 194 10.49 7.76 5.08
CA ASN A 194 10.50 7.02 6.34
C ASN A 194 11.12 5.64 6.21
N THR A 195 10.99 4.99 5.05
CA THR A 195 11.46 3.63 4.82
C THR A 195 12.82 3.56 4.13
N ASN A 196 13.21 4.57 3.33
CA ASN A 196 14.49 4.63 2.62
C ASN A 196 15.64 5.07 3.54
N LEU A 197 15.90 4.28 4.56
CA LEU A 197 16.95 4.55 5.53
C LEU A 197 18.30 4.06 5.04
N LYS A 198 19.35 4.83 5.33
CA LYS A 198 20.74 4.50 5.04
C LYS A 198 21.57 4.59 6.32
N LEU A 199 22.37 3.55 6.57
CA LEU A 199 23.37 3.60 7.63
C LEU A 199 24.49 4.57 7.21
N ARG A 200 24.97 5.35 8.15
CA ARG A 200 26.15 6.22 7.95
C ARG A 200 27.38 5.56 8.57
N ALA A 201 28.49 5.56 7.85
CA ALA A 201 29.77 5.18 8.41
C ALA A 201 30.10 6.08 9.63
N LYS A 202 30.72 5.51 10.65
CA LYS A 202 31.27 6.32 11.76
C LYS A 202 32.40 7.17 11.20
N PRO A 203 32.50 8.44 11.61
CA PRO A 203 33.71 9.20 11.35
C PRO A 203 34.91 8.47 11.99
N GLU A 204 36.03 8.46 11.30
CA GLU A 204 37.31 7.95 11.79
C GLU A 204 37.80 8.78 12.98
#